data_876d9a61b6cbd49be352312424c1c783
#
_entry.id   876d9a61b6cbd49be352312424c1c783
#
_cell.length_a   1.000
_cell.length_b   1.000
_cell.length_c   1.000
_cell.angle_alpha   90.00
_cell.angle_beta   90.00
_cell.angle_gamma   90.00
#
_symmetry.space_group_name_H-M   'P 1'
#
loop_
_entity.id
_entity.type
_entity.pdbx_description
1 polymer ?
#
loop_
_entity_poly.entity_id
_entity_poly.type
_entity_poly.pdbx_seq_one_letter_code
_entity_poly.pdbx_strand_id
1 'polypeptide(L)'
;MQERFENSIFRSKRDFKLADQIRKDLATILHQKIRDPRLINVTIIDVEISRDLRVAKIFYSVYPWSDKILHEVDEGFKAAKSFFRAKLSSQLKLYKVPELIFRLDRSLNVGSRVSQLLSDSKKK
;
A
#
# COMPACT_ATOMS: atom_id res chain seq x y z
N MET A 1 7.36 15.60 6.43
CA MET A 1 6.33 14.97 6.79
C MET A 1 6.42 13.52 6.79
N GLN A 2 6.20 12.92 7.85
CA GLN A 2 6.38 11.52 8.07
C GLN A 2 5.10 10.75 7.91
N GLU A 3 5.06 9.87 6.91
CA GLU A 3 3.98 8.91 6.78
C GLU A 3 4.34 7.61 7.48
N ARG A 4 5.63 7.40 7.74
CA ARG A 4 6.14 6.16 8.31
C ARG A 4 6.07 6.19 9.82
N PHE A 5 5.98 5.01 10.43
CA PHE A 5 6.02 4.89 11.89
C PHE A 5 7.43 5.18 12.38
N GLU A 6 7.51 5.94 13.46
CA GLU A 6 8.79 6.17 14.10
C GLU A 6 9.30 4.87 14.70
N ASN A 7 10.60 4.77 14.81
CA ASN A 7 11.26 3.61 15.44
C ASN A 7 11.13 2.32 14.66
N SER A 8 10.76 2.40 13.39
CA SER A 8 10.67 1.18 12.58
C SER A 8 12.02 0.49 12.49
N ILE A 9 13.12 1.25 12.59
CA ILE A 9 14.46 0.66 12.53
C ILE A 9 14.76 -0.24 13.71
N PHE A 10 13.98 -0.14 14.80
CA PHE A 10 14.18 -0.97 15.97
C PHE A 10 13.28 -2.19 16.01
N ARG A 11 12.53 -2.43 14.94
CA ARG A 11 11.65 -3.57 14.89
C ARG A 11 12.42 -4.87 14.74
N SER A 12 11.82 -5.94 15.26
CA SER A 12 12.42 -7.26 15.13
C SER A 12 12.32 -7.77 13.71
N LYS A 13 13.11 -8.80 13.40
CA LYS A 13 13.01 -9.46 12.11
C LYS A 13 11.63 -10.05 11.89
N ARG A 14 10.98 -10.50 12.97
CA ARG A 14 9.65 -11.06 12.89
C ARG A 14 8.65 -10.02 12.37
N ASP A 15 8.76 -8.78 12.85
CA ASP A 15 7.87 -7.71 12.42
C ASP A 15 8.08 -7.40 10.94
N PHE A 16 9.32 -7.38 10.49
CA PHE A 16 9.61 -7.16 9.08
C PHE A 16 9.09 -8.31 8.21
N LYS A 17 9.22 -9.55 8.69
CA LYS A 17 8.71 -10.70 7.96
C LYS A 17 7.20 -10.65 7.82
N LEU A 18 6.51 -10.27 8.89
CA LEU A 18 5.07 -10.17 8.86
C LEU A 18 4.63 -9.06 7.90
N ALA A 19 5.30 -7.91 7.97
CA ALA A 19 4.98 -6.81 7.06
C ALA A 19 5.19 -7.23 5.61
N ASP A 20 6.29 -7.92 5.33
CA ASP A 20 6.57 -8.37 3.97
C ASP A 20 5.55 -9.40 3.50
N GLN A 21 5.12 -10.29 4.38
CA GLN A 21 4.11 -11.28 4.03
C GLN A 21 2.77 -10.59 3.74
N ILE A 22 2.41 -9.62 4.56
CA ILE A 22 1.18 -8.85 4.31
C ILE A 22 1.28 -8.14 2.97
N ARG A 23 2.42 -7.54 2.66
CA ARG A 23 2.61 -6.87 1.37
C ARG A 23 2.38 -7.83 0.21
N LYS A 24 2.99 -9.01 0.27
CA LYS A 24 2.86 -10.01 -0.78
C LYS A 24 1.41 -10.48 -0.92
N ASP A 25 0.77 -10.75 0.20
CA ASP A 25 -0.61 -11.23 0.19
C ASP A 25 -1.56 -10.16 -0.34
N LEU A 26 -1.38 -8.92 0.07
CA LEU A 26 -2.21 -7.83 -0.43
C LEU A 26 -2.03 -7.63 -1.93
N ALA A 27 -0.79 -7.71 -2.40
CA ALA A 27 -0.53 -7.58 -3.84
C ALA A 27 -1.24 -8.68 -4.61
N THR A 28 -1.18 -9.90 -4.11
CA THR A 28 -1.85 -11.03 -4.75
C THR A 28 -3.36 -10.84 -4.73
N ILE A 29 -3.93 -10.46 -3.60
CA ILE A 29 -5.37 -10.24 -3.48
C ILE A 29 -5.79 -9.14 -4.44
N LEU A 30 -5.03 -8.05 -4.47
CA LEU A 30 -5.36 -6.91 -5.33
C LEU A 30 -5.40 -7.32 -6.80
N HIS A 31 -4.40 -8.05 -7.26
CA HIS A 31 -4.29 -8.36 -8.68
C HIS A 31 -5.11 -9.57 -9.11
N GLN A 32 -5.41 -10.48 -8.19
CA GLN A 32 -6.10 -11.72 -8.56
C GLN A 32 -7.55 -11.78 -8.12
N LYS A 33 -7.91 -11.07 -7.05
CA LYS A 33 -9.25 -11.21 -6.46
C LYS A 33 -10.09 -9.94 -6.55
N ILE A 34 -9.47 -8.80 -6.72
CA ILE A 34 -10.21 -7.54 -6.79
C ILE A 34 -10.44 -7.20 -8.25
N ARG A 35 -11.69 -6.90 -8.59
CA ARG A 35 -12.05 -6.56 -9.97
C ARG A 35 -12.59 -5.14 -10.08
N ASP A 36 -12.00 -4.25 -9.31
CA ASP A 36 -12.42 -2.86 -9.30
C ASP A 36 -11.53 -2.08 -10.26
N PRO A 37 -12.10 -1.49 -11.33
CA PRO A 37 -11.28 -0.73 -12.28
C PRO A 37 -10.53 0.42 -11.66
N ARG A 38 -11.00 0.95 -10.53
CA ARG A 38 -10.31 2.05 -9.85
C ARG A 38 -8.97 1.63 -9.27
N LEU A 39 -8.75 0.33 -9.07
CA LEU A 39 -7.53 -0.17 -8.45
C LEU A 39 -6.61 -0.90 -9.43
N ILE A 40 -6.95 -0.89 -10.70
CA ILE A 40 -6.25 -1.73 -11.67
C ILE A 40 -4.78 -1.31 -11.87
N ASN A 41 -4.48 -0.04 -11.70
CA ASN A 41 -3.12 0.48 -11.91
C ASN A 41 -2.38 0.73 -10.61
N VAL A 42 -2.87 0.16 -9.52
CA VAL A 42 -2.27 0.32 -8.20
C VAL A 42 -1.26 -0.77 -7.95
N THR A 43 -0.13 -0.40 -7.37
CA THR A 43 0.90 -1.34 -6.94
C THR A 43 1.13 -1.15 -5.44
N ILE A 44 1.08 -2.24 -4.69
CA ILE A 44 1.42 -2.19 -3.27
C ILE A 44 2.94 -2.16 -3.16
N ILE A 45 3.46 -1.11 -2.54
CA ILE A 45 4.90 -0.89 -2.48
C ILE A 45 5.50 -1.41 -1.18
N ASP A 46 4.84 -1.13 -0.07
CA ASP A 46 5.43 -1.42 1.22
C ASP A 46 4.35 -1.48 2.27
N VAL A 47 4.66 -2.13 3.38
CA VAL A 47 3.76 -2.24 4.53
C VAL A 47 4.58 -1.96 5.78
N GLU A 48 4.04 -1.10 6.65
CA GLU A 48 4.62 -0.85 7.96
C GLU A 48 3.57 -1.15 9.02
N ILE A 49 3.96 -1.95 10.00
CA ILE A 49 3.07 -2.36 11.07
C ILE A 49 3.47 -1.65 12.35
N SER A 50 2.47 -1.15 13.09
CA SER A 50 2.73 -0.53 14.38
C SER A 50 3.27 -1.58 15.35
N ARG A 51 3.97 -1.11 16.40
CA ARG A 51 4.60 -2.02 17.36
C ARG A 51 3.61 -2.95 18.03
N ASP A 52 2.41 -2.45 18.30
CA ASP A 52 1.38 -3.25 18.96
C ASP A 52 0.59 -4.10 17.96
N LEU A 53 0.97 -4.09 16.69
CA LEU A 53 0.36 -4.87 15.62
C LEU A 53 -1.11 -4.51 15.38
N ARG A 54 -1.55 -3.34 15.80
CA ARG A 54 -2.93 -2.93 15.63
C ARG A 54 -3.21 -2.22 14.32
N VAL A 55 -2.18 -1.63 13.73
CA VAL A 55 -2.33 -0.83 12.52
C VAL A 55 -1.27 -1.23 11.51
N ALA A 56 -1.68 -1.40 10.27
CA ALA A 56 -0.76 -1.61 9.17
C ALA A 56 -0.97 -0.49 8.16
N LYS A 57 0.07 0.28 7.89
CA LYS A 57 0.04 1.27 6.83
C LYS A 57 0.49 0.62 5.55
N ILE A 58 -0.37 0.69 4.55
CA ILE A 58 -0.15 0.07 3.26
C ILE A 58 0.18 1.18 2.26
N PHE A 59 1.43 1.20 1.82
CA PHE A 59 1.88 2.23 0.90
C PHE A 59 1.75 1.73 -0.53
N TYR A 60 1.15 2.54 -1.37
CA TYR A 60 0.91 2.17 -2.76
C TYR A 60 1.36 3.25 -3.71
N SER A 61 1.56 2.87 -4.94
CA SER A 61 1.74 3.80 -6.04
C SER A 61 0.67 3.52 -7.09
N VAL A 62 0.42 4.50 -7.93
CA VAL A 62 -0.52 4.34 -9.04
C VAL A 62 0.02 5.17 -10.22
N TYR A 63 -0.09 4.60 -11.41
CA TYR A 63 0.36 5.29 -12.60
C TYR A 63 -0.56 4.94 -13.76
N PRO A 64 -1.01 5.92 -14.52
CA PRO A 64 -0.80 7.36 -14.33
C PRO A 64 -1.61 7.87 -13.15
N TRP A 65 -1.30 9.06 -12.67
CA TRP A 65 -2.06 9.60 -11.56
C TRP A 65 -2.46 11.06 -11.81
N SER A 66 -3.54 11.44 -11.16
CA SER A 66 -4.07 12.80 -11.13
C SER A 66 -4.88 12.89 -9.85
N ASP A 67 -5.32 14.08 -9.49
CA ASP A 67 -6.16 14.21 -8.32
C ASP A 67 -7.42 13.37 -8.44
N LYS A 68 -8.01 13.32 -9.63
CA LYS A 68 -9.18 12.50 -9.88
C LYS A 68 -8.88 11.03 -9.67
N ILE A 69 -7.77 10.55 -10.22
CA ILE A 69 -7.39 9.14 -10.10
C ILE A 69 -7.12 8.79 -8.65
N LEU A 70 -6.43 9.67 -7.93
CA LEU A 70 -6.15 9.40 -6.51
C LEU A 70 -7.42 9.33 -5.69
N HIS A 71 -8.40 10.17 -6.00
CA HIS A 71 -9.69 10.11 -5.32
C HIS A 71 -10.39 8.78 -5.62
N GLU A 72 -10.38 8.35 -6.86
CA GLU A 72 -11.00 7.10 -7.26
C GLU A 72 -10.33 5.91 -6.60
N VAL A 73 -9.00 5.93 -6.50
CA VAL A 73 -8.26 4.88 -5.82
C VAL A 73 -8.65 4.81 -4.35
N ASP A 74 -8.74 5.97 -3.70
CA ASP A 74 -9.13 6.02 -2.30
C ASP A 74 -10.51 5.41 -2.09
N GLU A 75 -11.46 5.75 -2.96
CA GLU A 75 -12.79 5.16 -2.89
C GLU A 75 -12.77 3.67 -3.13
N GLY A 76 -11.94 3.22 -4.06
CA GLY A 76 -11.78 1.80 -4.33
C GLY A 76 -11.26 1.04 -3.13
N PHE A 77 -10.26 1.59 -2.45
CA PHE A 77 -9.72 0.95 -1.25
C PHE A 77 -10.75 0.93 -0.13
N LYS A 78 -11.52 2.00 0.02
CA LYS A 78 -12.58 2.01 1.04
C LYS A 78 -13.60 0.91 0.78
N ALA A 79 -13.98 0.73 -0.47
CA ALA A 79 -14.95 -0.30 -0.83
C ALA A 79 -14.39 -1.71 -0.62
N ALA A 80 -13.09 -1.90 -0.85
CA ALA A 80 -12.48 -3.23 -0.80
C ALA A 80 -11.89 -3.59 0.57
N LYS A 81 -11.89 -2.67 1.51
CA LYS A 81 -11.17 -2.85 2.78
C LYS A 81 -11.58 -4.11 3.52
N SER A 82 -12.88 -4.35 3.65
CA SER A 82 -13.36 -5.53 4.36
C SER A 82 -12.94 -6.81 3.67
N PHE A 83 -12.94 -6.80 2.35
CA PHE A 83 -12.52 -7.97 1.58
C PHE A 83 -11.03 -8.26 1.82
N PHE A 84 -10.19 -7.23 1.79
CA PHE A 84 -8.77 -7.39 2.09
C PHE A 84 -8.57 -8.00 3.47
N ARG A 85 -9.27 -7.45 4.47
CA ARG A 85 -9.11 -7.93 5.83
C ARG A 85 -9.55 -9.39 5.99
N ALA A 86 -10.66 -9.75 5.37
CA ALA A 86 -11.14 -11.12 5.43
C ALA A 86 -10.15 -12.09 4.80
N LYS A 87 -9.60 -11.72 3.64
CA LYS A 87 -8.64 -12.59 2.97
C LYS A 87 -7.33 -12.70 3.75
N LEU A 88 -6.85 -11.60 4.31
CA LEU A 88 -5.64 -11.64 5.13
C LEU A 88 -5.85 -12.51 6.36
N SER A 89 -6.99 -12.38 7.01
CA SER A 89 -7.29 -13.19 8.18
C SER A 89 -7.22 -14.68 7.85
N SER A 90 -7.79 -15.05 6.72
CA SER A 90 -7.79 -16.43 6.28
C SER A 90 -6.39 -16.93 5.96
N GLN A 91 -5.60 -16.12 5.26
CA GLN A 91 -4.29 -16.57 4.78
C GLN A 91 -3.23 -16.56 5.85
N LEU A 92 -3.24 -15.56 6.73
CA LEU A 92 -2.19 -15.41 7.73
C LEU A 92 -2.51 -16.13 9.03
N LYS A 93 -3.75 -16.55 9.21
CA LYS A 93 -4.20 -17.22 10.43
C LYS A 93 -3.88 -16.40 11.68
N LEU A 94 -3.98 -15.08 11.54
CA LEU A 94 -3.77 -14.18 12.65
C LEU A 94 -4.98 -14.17 13.57
N TYR A 95 -4.72 -14.06 14.86
CA TYR A 95 -5.79 -13.91 15.82
C TYR A 95 -6.62 -12.68 15.51
N LYS A 96 -5.94 -11.59 15.14
CA LYS A 96 -6.60 -10.35 14.79
C LYS A 96 -5.83 -9.66 13.68
N VAL A 97 -6.52 -9.29 12.62
CA VAL A 97 -5.90 -8.57 11.51
C VAL A 97 -5.75 -7.11 11.89
N PRO A 98 -4.58 -6.50 11.65
CA PRO A 98 -4.42 -5.07 11.91
C PRO A 98 -5.42 -4.26 11.08
N GLU A 99 -5.70 -3.06 11.54
CA GLU A 99 -6.46 -2.12 10.73
C GLU A 99 -5.59 -1.69 9.56
N LEU A 100 -6.16 -1.73 8.35
CA LEU A 100 -5.42 -1.38 7.14
C LEU A 100 -5.65 0.08 6.82
N ILE A 101 -4.57 0.82 6.66
CA ILE A 101 -4.63 2.23 6.28
C ILE A 101 -3.84 2.36 4.99
N PHE A 102 -4.52 2.70 3.91
CA PHE A 102 -3.88 2.81 2.60
C PHE A 102 -3.40 4.24 2.37
N ARG A 103 -2.14 4.37 1.99
CA ARG A 103 -1.51 5.66 1.79
C ARG A 103 -0.72 5.67 0.50
N LEU A 104 -0.81 6.77 -0.24
CA LEU A 104 0.07 6.98 -1.37
C LEU A 104 1.50 7.09 -0.85
N ASP A 105 2.42 6.38 -1.47
CA ASP A 105 3.83 6.45 -1.08
C ASP A 105 4.43 7.75 -1.62
N ARG A 106 4.54 8.73 -0.76
CA ARG A 106 4.99 10.04 -1.18
C ARG A 106 6.45 10.06 -1.61
N SER A 107 7.28 9.27 -0.95
CA SER A 107 8.69 9.23 -1.32
C SER A 107 8.87 8.65 -2.72
N LEU A 108 8.16 7.56 -3.02
CA LEU A 108 8.20 6.99 -4.35
C LEU A 108 7.59 7.95 -5.37
N ASN A 109 6.51 8.60 -4.99
CA ASN A 109 5.85 9.55 -5.87
C ASN A 109 6.77 10.73 -6.20
N VAL A 110 7.53 11.21 -5.22
CA VAL A 110 8.50 12.26 -5.46
C VAL A 110 9.56 11.79 -6.45
N GLY A 111 10.07 10.58 -6.27
CA GLY A 111 11.02 10.01 -7.20
C GLY A 111 10.44 9.89 -8.60
N SER A 112 9.18 9.47 -8.69
CA SER A 112 8.50 9.37 -9.97
C SER A 112 8.38 10.73 -10.64
N ARG A 113 8.08 11.76 -9.85
CA ARG A 113 7.98 13.11 -10.41
C ARG A 113 9.31 13.59 -10.98
N VAL A 114 10.38 13.33 -10.26
CA VAL A 114 11.71 13.70 -10.75
C VAL A 114 12.01 12.98 -12.06
N SER A 115 11.76 11.69 -12.10
CA SER A 115 11.96 10.90 -13.33
C SER A 115 11.10 11.42 -14.47
N GLN A 116 9.86 11.75 -14.14
CA GLN A 116 8.92 12.25 -15.14
C GLN A 116 9.36 13.60 -15.70
N LEU A 117 9.83 14.48 -14.84
CA LEU A 117 10.33 15.78 -15.29
C LEU A 117 11.53 15.62 -16.21
N LEU A 118 12.43 14.72 -15.88
CA LEU A 118 13.57 14.45 -16.74
C LEU A 118 13.15 13.89 -18.08
N SER A 119 12.17 12.98 -18.07
CA SER A 119 11.63 12.43 -19.30
C SER A 119 10.99 13.49 -20.15
N ASP A 120 10.20 14.37 -19.52
CA ASP A 120 9.54 15.45 -20.25
C ASP A 120 10.56 16.39 -20.88
N SER A 121 11.62 16.67 -20.16
CA SER A 121 12.71 17.50 -20.72
C SER A 121 13.30 16.86 -21.96
N LYS A 122 13.48 15.54 -21.91
CA LYS A 122 14.03 14.83 -23.05
C LYS A 122 13.09 14.81 -24.23
N LYS A 123 11.80 14.75 -23.97
CA LYS A 123 10.80 14.70 -25.03
C LYS A 123 10.66 16.02 -25.75
N LYS A 124 11.03 17.07 -25.11
CA LYS A 124 10.93 18.40 -25.68
C LYS A 124 12.22 18.79 -26.36
#